data_7f08a64709772627bb61af0ffdd52313
#
_entry.id   7f08a64709772627bb61af0ffdd52313
#
_cell.length_a   1.000
_cell.length_b   1.000
_cell.length_c   1.000
_cell.angle_alpha   90.00
_cell.angle_beta   90.00
_cell.angle_gamma   90.00
#
_symmetry.space_group_name_H-M   'P 1'
#
loop_
_entity.id
_entity.type
_entity.pdbx_description
1 polymer ?
#
loop_
_entity_poly.entity_id
_entity_poly.type
_entity_poly.pdbx_seq_one_letter_code
_entity_poly.pdbx_strand_id
1 'polypeptide(L)'
;MKRLIVALLAIALMMPLASCGKTPSETGSDTSTAGTSEIPSQTISDEPSSDESDAVSEEVSKTMPTEKNFPHVTGTFLQPYAFTSYTDAQWEKHFEGLLEVGINLLVIQWTSTTPYSKFLNAYYPSEYAKTHNTGAFEDQSQMLERCLRAAEKLGVKVYVGLNIADEWWDVSVLTENWLTSQAELGIISAKEIYNLYKEKYPNALAGWYFAWELYNGMMGLEAKAGEFLNGYLEPLTDIDPTMPLMLSPFVRSAGGDAVKAGEEWTRVFEVANFREGDIFCCQDAVGAGWITIDELDAYFRELKKAVDTEKGLRFWANNEDFTKDGKTAPLARFVRQMEISHPYVENHITFAYSHYCAKDIPGKAVYHALYKQYYDTGKLPSTDIPEPTVSFKPGRTDDKVILTVDVIQKGNVFTTVAILDADGKELKRTSTTETMQAREKLSLSFSLDIFDKYIISITDIYGNTASFPVENK
;
A
#
# COMPACT_ATOMS: atom_id res chain seq x y z
N MET A 1 22.15 3.51 -21.88
CA MET A 1 22.02 3.44 -20.40
C MET A 1 20.89 4.29 -19.82
N LYS A 2 20.47 5.43 -20.43
CA LYS A 2 19.37 6.28 -19.90
C LYS A 2 17.96 5.68 -20.00
N ARG A 3 17.70 4.70 -20.89
CA ARG A 3 16.37 4.07 -21.06
C ARG A 3 16.08 2.91 -20.10
N LEU A 4 17.07 2.41 -19.35
CA LEU A 4 16.90 1.28 -18.44
C LEU A 4 16.45 1.68 -17.03
N ILE A 5 16.64 2.94 -16.64
CA ILE A 5 16.31 3.47 -15.31
C ILE A 5 14.82 3.84 -15.24
N VAL A 6 14.24 4.31 -16.34
CA VAL A 6 12.80 4.63 -16.44
C VAL A 6 11.93 3.38 -16.42
N ALA A 7 12.43 2.25 -16.94
CA ALA A 7 11.66 1.00 -17.02
C ALA A 7 11.44 0.30 -15.66
N LEU A 8 12.24 0.57 -14.63
CA LEU A 8 12.15 -0.12 -13.34
C LEU A 8 11.16 0.50 -12.36
N LEU A 9 10.88 1.81 -12.47
CA LEU A 9 9.78 2.44 -11.70
C LEU A 9 8.41 2.23 -12.36
N ALA A 10 8.37 2.18 -13.71
CA ALA A 10 7.15 1.85 -14.45
C ALA A 10 6.66 0.40 -14.22
N ILE A 11 7.55 -0.53 -13.83
CA ILE A 11 7.19 -1.94 -13.55
C ILE A 11 6.42 -2.08 -12.22
N ALA A 12 6.61 -1.19 -11.26
CA ALA A 12 5.77 -1.13 -10.06
C ALA A 12 4.38 -0.52 -10.33
N LEU A 13 4.21 0.19 -11.45
CA LEU A 13 2.99 0.88 -11.87
C LEU A 13 2.18 0.12 -12.95
N MET A 14 2.75 -0.90 -13.60
CA MET A 14 2.08 -1.65 -14.67
C MET A 14 2.07 -3.15 -14.37
N MET A 15 1.07 -3.61 -13.61
CA MET A 15 0.60 -4.98 -13.78
C MET A 15 -0.31 -5.03 -15.02
N PRO A 16 -0.06 -5.91 -16.01
CA PRO A 16 -0.91 -6.00 -17.18
C PRO A 16 -2.29 -6.52 -16.78
N LEU A 17 -3.32 -5.77 -17.12
CA LEU A 17 -4.69 -6.24 -17.17
C LEU A 17 -4.73 -7.45 -18.11
N ALA A 18 -4.92 -8.65 -17.59
CA ALA A 18 -5.28 -9.80 -18.37
C ALA A 18 -6.68 -9.58 -18.94
N SER A 19 -6.72 -9.06 -20.16
CA SER A 19 -7.92 -8.97 -20.98
C SER A 19 -8.38 -10.37 -21.33
N CYS A 20 -9.44 -10.85 -20.69
CA CYS A 20 -10.23 -11.97 -21.17
C CYS A 20 -11.01 -11.52 -22.41
N GLY A 21 -10.44 -11.75 -23.58
CA GLY A 21 -11.14 -11.66 -24.86
C GLY A 21 -12.28 -12.66 -24.92
N LYS A 22 -13.51 -12.18 -24.99
CA LYS A 22 -14.65 -12.97 -25.44
C LYS A 22 -14.81 -12.78 -26.96
N THR A 23 -14.62 -13.83 -27.68
CA THR A 23 -15.09 -13.97 -29.09
C THR A 23 -16.62 -14.14 -29.10
N PRO A 24 -17.34 -13.53 -30.04
CA PRO A 24 -18.77 -13.72 -30.19
C PRO A 24 -19.08 -14.94 -31.11
N SER A 25 -20.02 -15.75 -30.73
CA SER A 25 -20.73 -16.63 -31.67
C SER A 25 -22.23 -16.37 -31.58
N GLU A 26 -22.79 -16.19 -32.74
CA GLU A 26 -24.17 -15.85 -33.05
C GLU A 26 -25.19 -16.99 -32.79
N THR A 27 -26.44 -16.55 -32.76
CA THR A 27 -27.72 -17.11 -33.20
C THR A 27 -28.52 -18.01 -32.26
N GLY A 28 -29.78 -17.61 -32.14
CA GLY A 28 -30.91 -18.51 -31.87
C GLY A 28 -32.04 -17.84 -31.07
N SER A 29 -33.02 -17.36 -31.82
CA SER A 29 -34.34 -16.88 -31.37
C SER A 29 -35.16 -18.00 -30.66
N ASP A 30 -36.02 -17.67 -29.70
CA ASP A 30 -37.47 -17.73 -29.79
C ASP A 30 -38.19 -17.47 -28.44
N THR A 31 -39.07 -16.56 -28.54
CA THR A 31 -40.45 -16.27 -28.02
C THR A 31 -41.05 -17.01 -26.80
N SER A 32 -41.75 -16.13 -26.04
CA SER A 32 -43.06 -16.28 -25.34
C SER A 32 -43.03 -16.92 -23.97
N THR A 33 -43.74 -16.52 -22.98
CA THR A 33 -45.04 -15.86 -22.74
C THR A 33 -45.17 -15.50 -21.26
N ALA A 34 -46.08 -14.55 -21.04
CA ALA A 34 -46.47 -13.96 -19.77
C ALA A 34 -47.11 -14.93 -18.75
N GLY A 35 -47.01 -14.58 -17.46
CA GLY A 35 -47.79 -15.16 -16.39
C GLY A 35 -47.80 -14.27 -15.17
N THR A 36 -48.79 -13.38 -15.13
CA THR A 36 -49.27 -12.61 -13.97
C THR A 36 -49.87 -13.54 -12.90
N SER A 37 -49.60 -13.31 -11.63
CA SER A 37 -50.59 -13.55 -10.57
C SER A 37 -50.36 -12.68 -9.35
N GLU A 38 -51.47 -12.18 -8.92
CA GLU A 38 -51.73 -11.12 -7.95
C GLU A 38 -51.59 -11.53 -6.48
N ILE A 39 -51.55 -10.49 -5.67
CA ILE A 39 -51.55 -10.30 -4.22
C ILE A 39 -52.77 -10.98 -3.56
N PRO A 40 -52.75 -11.27 -2.24
CA PRO A 40 -53.51 -10.36 -1.37
C PRO A 40 -52.83 -9.91 -0.09
N SER A 41 -53.09 -8.64 0.23
CA SER A 41 -52.91 -7.97 1.50
C SER A 41 -53.88 -8.50 2.60
N GLN A 42 -53.41 -8.58 3.82
CA GLN A 42 -54.28 -8.49 5.00
C GLN A 42 -53.68 -7.53 6.04
N THR A 43 -54.46 -6.49 6.27
CA THR A 43 -54.44 -5.57 7.39
C THR A 43 -55.12 -6.18 8.60
N ILE A 44 -54.53 -6.08 9.78
CA ILE A 44 -55.26 -6.01 11.06
C ILE A 44 -54.49 -5.07 12.01
N SER A 45 -55.24 -4.09 12.51
CA SER A 45 -54.93 -3.15 13.59
C SER A 45 -55.04 -3.80 14.97
N ASP A 46 -54.31 -3.34 15.96
CA ASP A 46 -54.71 -2.62 17.17
C ASP A 46 -53.63 -2.55 18.23
N GLU A 47 -53.47 -1.42 18.83
CA GLU A 47 -52.70 -1.00 20.01
C GLU A 47 -53.30 -1.48 21.34
N PRO A 48 -52.75 -1.05 22.51
CA PRO A 48 -51.35 -1.07 23.03
C PRO A 48 -51.25 -1.78 24.39
N SER A 49 -50.07 -2.14 24.84
CA SER A 49 -49.83 -2.33 26.27
C SER A 49 -48.42 -1.88 26.64
N SER A 50 -48.39 -0.95 27.57
CA SER A 50 -47.26 -0.44 28.31
C SER A 50 -46.58 -1.53 29.11
N ASP A 51 -45.27 -1.69 28.96
CA ASP A 51 -44.40 -2.14 30.04
C ASP A 51 -43.05 -1.46 29.95
N GLU A 52 -42.78 -0.64 30.93
CA GLU A 52 -41.46 -0.07 31.23
C GLU A 52 -40.51 -1.23 31.56
N SER A 53 -39.44 -1.36 30.80
CA SER A 53 -38.25 -2.09 31.22
C SER A 53 -37.01 -1.22 30.99
N ASP A 54 -36.34 -0.97 32.09
CA ASP A 54 -35.09 -0.24 32.24
C ASP A 54 -34.07 -0.62 31.16
N ALA A 55 -33.80 0.30 30.25
CA ALA A 55 -32.63 0.21 29.38
C ALA A 55 -31.40 0.62 30.18
N VAL A 56 -30.67 -0.39 30.66
CA VAL A 56 -29.29 -0.23 31.09
C VAL A 56 -28.48 0.12 29.88
N SER A 57 -28.13 1.40 29.77
CA SER A 57 -27.13 1.87 28.84
C SER A 57 -25.79 1.25 29.19
N GLU A 58 -25.36 0.22 28.48
CA GLU A 58 -23.95 -0.17 28.46
C GLU A 58 -23.15 0.99 27.83
N GLU A 59 -22.60 1.84 28.69
CA GLU A 59 -21.47 2.68 28.34
C GLU A 59 -20.33 1.75 27.92
N VAL A 60 -20.18 1.56 26.61
CA VAL A 60 -18.94 1.00 26.05
C VAL A 60 -17.84 2.00 26.39
N SER A 61 -17.18 1.75 27.52
CA SER A 61 -15.95 2.40 27.88
C SER A 61 -14.97 2.25 26.72
N LYS A 62 -14.81 3.32 25.92
CA LYS A 62 -13.71 3.46 24.99
C LYS A 62 -12.44 3.52 25.81
N THR A 63 -11.88 2.37 26.15
CA THR A 63 -10.50 2.28 26.62
C THR A 63 -9.62 2.91 25.56
N MET A 64 -9.00 4.05 25.89
CA MET A 64 -7.96 4.66 25.07
C MET A 64 -6.93 3.58 24.75
N PRO A 65 -6.50 3.44 23.48
CA PRO A 65 -5.46 2.49 23.14
C PRO A 65 -4.25 2.75 24.01
N THR A 66 -3.78 1.75 24.75
CA THR A 66 -2.51 1.84 25.47
C THR A 66 -1.42 2.16 24.46
N GLU A 67 -0.71 3.26 24.69
CA GLU A 67 0.41 3.68 23.85
C GLU A 67 1.41 2.51 23.74
N LYS A 68 1.66 2.06 22.52
CA LYS A 68 2.56 0.93 22.29
C LYS A 68 4.00 1.40 22.40
N ASN A 69 4.83 0.65 23.09
CA ASN A 69 6.25 0.96 23.32
C ASN A 69 7.18 0.35 22.25
N PHE A 70 6.66 0.05 21.08
CA PHE A 70 7.41 -0.47 19.94
C PHE A 70 6.90 0.17 18.64
N PRO A 71 7.75 0.30 17.60
CA PRO A 71 7.38 0.92 16.36
C PRO A 71 6.30 0.11 15.64
N HIS A 72 5.29 0.79 15.12
CA HIS A 72 4.22 0.23 14.30
C HIS A 72 3.68 1.29 13.36
N VAL A 73 3.06 0.88 12.27
CA VAL A 73 2.48 1.84 11.31
C VAL A 73 1.09 2.28 11.76
N THR A 74 0.83 3.58 11.61
CA THR A 74 -0.46 4.21 11.90
C THR A 74 -1.19 4.69 10.65
N GLY A 75 -0.51 4.62 9.49
CA GLY A 75 -1.06 5.03 8.19
C GLY A 75 -0.57 4.17 7.05
N THR A 76 -1.31 4.22 5.95
CA THR A 76 -0.93 3.52 4.71
C THR A 76 -1.27 4.35 3.49
N PHE A 77 -0.48 4.18 2.43
CA PHE A 77 -0.82 4.68 1.11
C PHE A 77 -1.82 3.79 0.39
N LEU A 78 -2.48 4.39 -0.60
CA LEU A 78 -3.39 3.72 -1.52
C LEU A 78 -3.28 4.34 -2.91
N GLN A 79 -3.09 3.50 -3.92
CA GLN A 79 -3.12 3.91 -5.33
C GLN A 79 -4.56 3.84 -5.85
N PRO A 80 -5.16 4.96 -6.27
CA PRO A 80 -6.61 5.07 -6.46
C PRO A 80 -7.15 4.15 -7.56
N TYR A 81 -6.40 3.90 -8.63
CA TYR A 81 -6.84 3.07 -9.76
C TYR A 81 -7.28 1.65 -9.35
N ALA A 82 -6.69 1.09 -8.29
CA ALA A 82 -7.01 -0.26 -7.82
C ALA A 82 -8.34 -0.32 -7.03
N PHE A 83 -8.91 0.83 -6.66
CA PHE A 83 -10.06 0.93 -5.75
C PHE A 83 -11.27 1.65 -6.37
N THR A 84 -11.23 1.95 -7.66
CA THR A 84 -12.30 2.69 -8.36
C THR A 84 -13.66 2.00 -8.32
N SER A 85 -13.67 0.68 -8.29
CA SER A 85 -14.88 -0.15 -8.25
C SER A 85 -15.39 -0.44 -6.83
N TYR A 86 -14.69 -0.01 -5.77
CA TYR A 86 -15.11 -0.28 -4.40
C TYR A 86 -16.46 0.35 -4.10
N THR A 87 -17.35 -0.47 -3.57
CA THR A 87 -18.64 -0.05 -2.98
C THR A 87 -18.41 0.52 -1.58
N ASP A 88 -19.40 1.19 -1.03
CA ASP A 88 -19.34 1.70 0.36
C ASP A 88 -19.03 0.56 1.36
N ALA A 89 -19.66 -0.61 1.20
CA ALA A 89 -19.42 -1.77 2.06
C ALA A 89 -17.99 -2.33 1.93
N GLN A 90 -17.38 -2.25 0.74
CA GLN A 90 -15.99 -2.67 0.54
C GLN A 90 -15.01 -1.68 1.18
N TRP A 91 -15.29 -0.37 1.10
CA TRP A 91 -14.52 0.64 1.80
C TRP A 91 -14.61 0.49 3.32
N GLU A 92 -15.81 0.27 3.87
CA GLU A 92 -15.97 0.00 5.30
C GLU A 92 -15.18 -1.22 5.73
N LYS A 93 -15.29 -2.34 5.00
CA LYS A 93 -14.52 -3.56 5.29
C LYS A 93 -13.01 -3.35 5.20
N HIS A 94 -12.52 -2.55 4.26
CA HIS A 94 -11.12 -2.20 4.13
C HIS A 94 -10.64 -1.44 5.37
N PHE A 95 -11.35 -0.39 5.76
CA PHE A 95 -11.01 0.41 6.95
C PHE A 95 -11.12 -0.39 8.26
N GLU A 96 -12.11 -1.25 8.42
CA GLU A 96 -12.19 -2.16 9.57
C GLU A 96 -10.92 -3.02 9.67
N GLY A 97 -10.43 -3.53 8.53
CA GLY A 97 -9.18 -4.30 8.48
C GLY A 97 -7.95 -3.47 8.84
N LEU A 98 -7.86 -2.23 8.41
CA LEU A 98 -6.78 -1.32 8.76
C LEU A 98 -6.80 -0.98 10.26
N LEU A 99 -7.97 -0.70 10.82
CA LEU A 99 -8.14 -0.37 12.24
C LEU A 99 -7.76 -1.53 13.17
N GLU A 100 -7.95 -2.80 12.76
CA GLU A 100 -7.51 -3.97 13.53
C GLU A 100 -6.00 -3.99 13.82
N VAL A 101 -5.22 -3.29 13.05
CA VAL A 101 -3.75 -3.20 13.16
C VAL A 101 -3.27 -1.78 13.46
N GLY A 102 -4.17 -0.91 13.93
CA GLY A 102 -3.84 0.45 14.37
C GLY A 102 -3.64 1.46 13.25
N ILE A 103 -3.93 1.11 12.01
CA ILE A 103 -3.85 2.02 10.86
C ILE A 103 -5.14 2.83 10.80
N ASN A 104 -5.06 4.12 11.13
CA ASN A 104 -6.18 5.06 11.16
C ASN A 104 -6.00 6.28 10.25
N LEU A 105 -4.95 6.25 9.40
CA LEU A 105 -4.68 7.24 8.35
C LEU A 105 -4.55 6.54 7.00
N LEU A 106 -5.32 6.99 6.01
CA LEU A 106 -5.16 6.62 4.61
C LEU A 106 -4.58 7.80 3.82
N VAL A 107 -3.55 7.58 3.03
CA VAL A 107 -3.03 8.55 2.06
C VAL A 107 -3.39 8.09 0.66
N ILE A 108 -4.33 8.76 0.01
CA ILE A 108 -4.62 8.54 -1.41
C ILE A 108 -3.49 9.19 -2.21
N GLN A 109 -2.75 8.39 -3.00
CA GLN A 109 -1.51 8.86 -3.61
C GLN A 109 -1.73 10.00 -4.62
N TRP A 110 -2.85 10.00 -5.36
CA TRP A 110 -3.31 11.10 -6.20
C TRP A 110 -4.81 11.03 -6.44
N THR A 111 -5.43 12.14 -6.80
CA THR A 111 -6.86 12.18 -7.18
C THR A 111 -7.10 12.62 -8.61
N SER A 112 -6.05 13.03 -9.32
CA SER A 112 -6.13 13.31 -10.75
C SER A 112 -4.80 13.00 -11.44
N THR A 113 -4.85 12.65 -12.73
CA THR A 113 -3.67 12.60 -13.59
C THR A 113 -3.75 13.69 -14.63
N THR A 114 -2.63 14.43 -14.80
CA THR A 114 -2.60 15.68 -15.56
C THR A 114 -1.48 15.72 -16.63
N PRO A 115 -1.41 14.70 -17.53
CA PRO A 115 -0.41 14.71 -18.61
C PRO A 115 -0.64 15.91 -19.52
N TYR A 116 0.46 16.46 -20.02
CA TYR A 116 0.46 17.64 -20.91
C TYR A 116 -0.31 18.84 -20.35
N SER A 117 -0.32 18.98 -19.00
CA SER A 117 -1.07 20.00 -18.28
C SER A 117 -2.59 20.00 -18.58
N LYS A 118 -3.17 18.81 -18.75
CA LYS A 118 -4.60 18.59 -18.94
C LYS A 118 -5.06 17.36 -18.18
N PHE A 119 -6.28 17.35 -17.68
CA PHE A 119 -6.84 16.17 -17.01
C PHE A 119 -7.00 14.99 -17.97
N LEU A 120 -6.47 13.83 -17.58
CA LEU A 120 -6.74 12.54 -18.21
C LEU A 120 -7.81 11.77 -17.43
N ASN A 121 -7.76 11.82 -16.11
CA ASN A 121 -8.79 11.29 -15.20
C ASN A 121 -8.91 12.12 -13.93
N ALA A 122 -10.02 11.94 -13.21
CA ALA A 122 -10.24 12.46 -11.87
C ALA A 122 -11.09 11.45 -11.06
N TYR A 123 -10.73 11.26 -9.77
CA TYR A 123 -11.40 10.35 -8.84
C TYR A 123 -12.47 11.07 -7.99
N TYR A 124 -12.83 12.28 -8.38
CA TYR A 124 -13.89 13.14 -7.83
C TYR A 124 -14.60 13.90 -8.98
N PRO A 125 -15.81 14.43 -8.81
CA PRO A 125 -16.56 15.08 -9.89
C PRO A 125 -16.03 16.49 -10.20
N SER A 126 -14.87 16.57 -10.87
CA SER A 126 -14.23 17.82 -11.24
C SER A 126 -14.99 18.55 -12.36
N GLU A 127 -15.52 19.74 -12.09
CA GLU A 127 -16.13 20.60 -13.11
C GLU A 127 -15.08 21.16 -14.08
N TYR A 128 -13.88 21.46 -13.57
CA TYR A 128 -12.79 21.93 -14.41
C TYR A 128 -12.32 20.86 -15.40
N ALA A 129 -12.15 19.62 -14.95
CA ALA A 129 -11.70 18.52 -15.79
C ALA A 129 -12.69 18.20 -16.93
N LYS A 130 -13.98 18.40 -16.75
CA LYS A 130 -15.01 18.20 -17.80
C LYS A 130 -14.74 19.03 -19.06
N THR A 131 -14.12 20.20 -18.91
CA THR A 131 -13.85 21.14 -20.00
C THR A 131 -12.37 21.26 -20.36
N HIS A 132 -11.45 20.86 -19.46
CA HIS A 132 -10.01 21.00 -19.59
C HIS A 132 -9.32 19.63 -19.54
N ASN A 133 -9.63 18.78 -20.50
CA ASN A 133 -9.13 17.41 -20.55
C ASN A 133 -8.42 17.08 -21.87
N THR A 134 -7.82 15.89 -21.93
CA THR A 134 -7.07 15.39 -23.10
C THR A 134 -7.97 14.93 -24.24
N GLY A 135 -9.29 14.90 -24.06
CA GLY A 135 -10.26 14.25 -24.95
C GLY A 135 -10.46 12.75 -24.67
N ALA A 136 -9.61 12.14 -23.85
CA ALA A 136 -9.72 10.76 -23.37
C ALA A 136 -10.02 10.70 -21.86
N PHE A 137 -10.69 11.70 -21.33
CA PHE A 137 -10.98 11.86 -19.92
C PHE A 137 -11.84 10.70 -19.38
N GLU A 138 -11.37 10.09 -18.28
CA GLU A 138 -12.07 9.07 -17.55
C GLU A 138 -12.68 9.63 -16.27
N ASP A 139 -13.99 9.53 -16.13
CA ASP A 139 -14.70 9.94 -14.93
C ASP A 139 -14.78 8.78 -13.92
N GLN A 140 -13.97 8.85 -12.88
CA GLN A 140 -13.95 7.93 -11.74
C GLN A 140 -14.52 8.62 -10.47
N SER A 141 -15.41 9.56 -10.65
CA SER A 141 -15.82 10.58 -9.68
C SER A 141 -16.41 10.08 -8.36
N GLN A 142 -16.87 8.83 -8.29
CA GLN A 142 -17.48 8.31 -7.07
C GLN A 142 -16.47 7.74 -6.06
N MET A 143 -15.22 7.49 -6.48
CA MET A 143 -14.24 6.78 -5.65
C MET A 143 -13.90 7.57 -4.38
N LEU A 144 -13.53 8.85 -4.52
CA LEU A 144 -13.12 9.68 -3.38
C LEU A 144 -14.26 9.88 -2.38
N GLU A 145 -15.48 10.17 -2.85
CA GLU A 145 -16.62 10.39 -1.94
C GLU A 145 -16.98 9.13 -1.15
N ARG A 146 -16.97 7.95 -1.78
CA ARG A 146 -17.21 6.68 -1.08
C ARG A 146 -16.14 6.40 -0.03
N CYS A 147 -14.88 6.65 -0.36
CA CYS A 147 -13.77 6.55 0.58
C CYS A 147 -13.96 7.47 1.79
N LEU A 148 -14.21 8.77 1.56
CA LEU A 148 -14.40 9.77 2.63
C LEU A 148 -15.61 9.46 3.51
N ARG A 149 -16.70 8.99 2.93
CA ARG A 149 -17.93 8.61 3.67
C ARG A 149 -17.66 7.45 4.63
N ALA A 150 -17.01 6.40 4.16
CA ALA A 150 -16.64 5.26 5.01
C ALA A 150 -15.62 5.67 6.07
N ALA A 151 -14.64 6.49 5.72
CA ALA A 151 -13.64 7.01 6.63
C ALA A 151 -14.26 7.87 7.75
N GLU A 152 -15.18 8.78 7.42
CA GLU A 152 -15.92 9.60 8.41
C GLU A 152 -16.69 8.73 9.39
N LYS A 153 -17.40 7.71 8.87
CA LYS A 153 -18.17 6.76 9.69
C LYS A 153 -17.31 6.00 10.69
N LEU A 154 -16.08 5.63 10.30
CA LEU A 154 -15.20 4.75 11.09
C LEU A 154 -14.10 5.50 11.83
N GLY A 155 -14.02 6.82 11.70
CA GLY A 155 -13.02 7.66 12.36
C GLY A 155 -11.61 7.53 11.76
N VAL A 156 -11.50 7.21 10.47
CA VAL A 156 -10.24 7.16 9.72
C VAL A 156 -9.96 8.52 9.10
N LYS A 157 -8.73 9.00 9.20
CA LYS A 157 -8.29 10.22 8.52
C LYS A 157 -7.84 9.90 7.09
N VAL A 158 -8.12 10.80 6.16
CA VAL A 158 -7.69 10.67 4.76
C VAL A 158 -6.89 11.90 4.37
N TYR A 159 -5.65 11.68 3.92
CA TYR A 159 -4.85 12.69 3.24
C TYR A 159 -5.01 12.48 1.75
N VAL A 160 -5.39 13.54 1.06
CA VAL A 160 -5.78 13.48 -0.35
C VAL A 160 -4.64 13.96 -1.21
N GLY A 161 -4.06 13.06 -2.01
CA GLY A 161 -3.08 13.39 -3.02
C GLY A 161 -3.70 14.19 -4.17
N LEU A 162 -3.01 15.21 -4.62
CA LEU A 162 -3.56 16.13 -5.60
C LEU A 162 -3.41 15.58 -7.03
N ASN A 163 -2.50 16.09 -7.80
CA ASN A 163 -2.31 15.66 -9.18
C ASN A 163 -0.92 15.05 -9.42
N ILE A 164 -0.82 14.23 -10.45
CA ILE A 164 0.43 13.64 -10.92
C ILE A 164 0.43 13.52 -12.46
N ALA A 165 1.60 13.52 -13.07
CA ALA A 165 1.79 13.22 -14.49
C ALA A 165 3.06 12.40 -14.70
N ASP A 166 3.02 11.43 -15.63
CA ASP A 166 4.15 10.54 -15.91
C ASP A 166 5.39 11.29 -16.45
N GLU A 167 5.19 12.47 -17.06
CA GLU A 167 6.26 13.35 -17.52
C GLU A 167 7.19 13.81 -16.40
N TRP A 168 6.79 13.73 -15.12
CA TRP A 168 7.64 13.97 -13.97
C TRP A 168 8.99 13.27 -14.05
N TRP A 169 9.00 12.07 -14.63
CA TRP A 169 10.20 11.26 -14.78
C TRP A 169 11.09 11.62 -15.98
N ASP A 170 10.64 12.53 -16.83
CA ASP A 170 11.45 13.10 -17.92
C ASP A 170 11.97 14.48 -17.54
N VAL A 171 13.21 14.55 -17.07
CA VAL A 171 13.86 15.80 -16.62
C VAL A 171 13.81 16.90 -17.68
N SER A 172 13.73 16.56 -18.97
CA SER A 172 13.67 17.54 -20.05
C SER A 172 12.35 18.32 -20.09
N VAL A 173 11.31 17.81 -19.46
CA VAL A 173 9.98 18.44 -19.40
C VAL A 173 9.83 19.36 -18.18
N LEU A 174 10.66 19.20 -17.14
CA LEU A 174 10.57 19.92 -15.87
C LEU A 174 11.01 21.39 -16.01
N THR A 175 10.36 22.10 -16.90
CA THR A 175 10.53 23.55 -17.06
C THR A 175 9.73 24.32 -16.02
N GLU A 176 10.08 25.57 -15.76
CA GLU A 176 9.33 26.43 -14.85
C GLU A 176 7.85 26.52 -15.24
N ASN A 177 7.55 26.72 -16.52
CA ASN A 177 6.16 26.78 -17.01
C ASN A 177 5.39 25.48 -16.76
N TRP A 178 6.03 24.32 -16.94
CA TRP A 178 5.40 23.03 -16.69
C TRP A 178 5.13 22.83 -15.21
N LEU A 179 6.10 23.13 -14.33
CA LEU A 179 5.95 23.04 -12.88
C LEU A 179 4.84 23.97 -12.38
N THR A 180 4.82 25.22 -12.82
CA THR A 180 3.74 26.19 -12.50
C THR A 180 2.37 25.66 -12.93
N SER A 181 2.27 25.17 -14.17
CA SER A 181 1.04 24.61 -14.71
C SER A 181 0.52 23.40 -13.90
N GLN A 182 1.45 22.53 -13.46
CA GLN A 182 1.09 21.38 -12.62
C GLN A 182 0.64 21.82 -11.21
N ALA A 183 1.28 22.81 -10.62
CA ALA A 183 0.87 23.37 -9.35
C ALA A 183 -0.53 24.00 -9.44
N GLU A 184 -0.81 24.80 -10.47
CA GLU A 184 -2.12 25.38 -10.72
C GLU A 184 -3.23 24.32 -10.81
N LEU A 185 -3.00 23.22 -11.55
CA LEU A 185 -3.94 22.10 -11.68
C LEU A 185 -4.16 21.38 -10.33
N GLY A 186 -3.10 21.21 -9.56
CA GLY A 186 -3.19 20.64 -8.22
C GLY A 186 -4.04 21.50 -7.28
N ILE A 187 -3.89 22.82 -7.34
CA ILE A 187 -4.67 23.76 -6.53
C ILE A 187 -6.13 23.85 -6.98
N ILE A 188 -6.39 23.73 -8.28
CA ILE A 188 -7.77 23.60 -8.78
C ILE A 188 -8.41 22.35 -8.17
N SER A 189 -7.70 21.21 -8.21
CA SER A 189 -8.17 19.96 -7.59
C SER A 189 -8.44 20.14 -6.09
N ALA A 190 -7.51 20.76 -5.35
CA ALA A 190 -7.67 20.99 -3.93
C ALA A 190 -8.92 21.85 -3.60
N LYS A 191 -9.13 22.94 -4.34
CA LYS A 191 -10.31 23.82 -4.15
C LYS A 191 -11.62 23.10 -4.41
N GLU A 192 -11.69 22.32 -5.51
CA GLU A 192 -12.89 21.56 -5.84
C GLU A 192 -13.17 20.48 -4.77
N ILE A 193 -12.16 19.71 -4.35
CA ILE A 193 -12.29 18.67 -3.33
C ILE A 193 -12.70 19.27 -1.98
N TYR A 194 -12.09 20.37 -1.57
CA TYR A 194 -12.42 21.04 -0.32
C TYR A 194 -13.89 21.51 -0.31
N ASN A 195 -14.31 22.18 -1.36
CA ASN A 195 -15.67 22.69 -1.49
C ASN A 195 -16.74 21.58 -1.56
N LEU A 196 -16.40 20.44 -2.19
CA LEU A 196 -17.31 19.30 -2.30
C LEU A 196 -17.47 18.52 -1.00
N TYR A 197 -16.39 18.39 -0.20
CA TYR A 197 -16.33 17.36 0.80
C TYR A 197 -15.99 17.81 2.22
N LYS A 198 -15.35 18.96 2.44
CA LYS A 198 -14.90 19.35 3.80
C LYS A 198 -16.05 19.52 4.78
N GLU A 199 -17.15 20.13 4.35
CA GLU A 199 -18.34 20.27 5.20
C GLU A 199 -19.03 18.93 5.46
N LYS A 200 -19.04 18.02 4.46
CA LYS A 200 -19.71 16.71 4.56
C LYS A 200 -18.89 15.71 5.41
N TYR A 201 -17.57 15.77 5.33
CA TYR A 201 -16.65 14.81 5.92
C TYR A 201 -15.52 15.55 6.66
N PRO A 202 -15.86 16.35 7.71
CA PRO A 202 -14.93 17.27 8.34
C PRO A 202 -13.75 16.58 9.05
N ASN A 203 -13.97 15.36 9.55
CA ASN A 203 -12.94 14.59 10.26
C ASN A 203 -12.13 13.69 9.32
N ALA A 204 -12.77 13.14 8.29
CA ALA A 204 -12.11 12.28 7.32
C ALA A 204 -11.19 13.06 6.39
N LEU A 205 -11.63 14.17 5.79
CA LEU A 205 -10.76 15.01 4.96
C LEU A 205 -9.83 15.82 5.85
N ALA A 206 -8.65 15.25 6.16
CA ALA A 206 -7.79 15.70 7.24
C ALA A 206 -6.45 16.31 6.79
N GLY A 207 -6.09 16.21 5.52
CA GLY A 207 -4.82 16.75 5.00
C GLY A 207 -4.67 16.55 3.50
N TRP A 208 -3.60 17.10 2.98
CA TRP A 208 -3.22 17.03 1.58
C TRP A 208 -1.95 16.19 1.42
N TYR A 209 -1.80 15.58 0.26
CA TYR A 209 -0.57 14.88 -0.11
C TYR A 209 0.00 15.44 -1.42
N PHE A 210 1.28 15.83 -1.38
CA PHE A 210 2.05 16.24 -2.54
C PHE A 210 2.54 15.00 -3.29
N ALA A 211 1.90 14.68 -4.40
CA ALA A 211 2.09 13.41 -5.09
C ALA A 211 3.41 13.29 -5.89
N TRP A 212 4.15 14.38 -6.04
CA TRP A 212 5.40 14.41 -6.79
C TRP A 212 6.55 13.87 -5.97
N GLU A 213 7.15 12.78 -6.40
CA GLU A 213 8.23 12.13 -5.66
C GLU A 213 9.56 12.84 -5.89
N LEU A 214 9.93 13.73 -4.98
CA LEU A 214 11.26 14.31 -4.89
C LEU A 214 12.26 13.27 -4.37
N TYR A 215 13.54 13.48 -4.63
CA TYR A 215 14.60 12.57 -4.18
C TYR A 215 15.97 13.27 -4.11
N ASN A 216 16.92 12.72 -3.33
CA ASN A 216 18.28 13.24 -3.24
C ASN A 216 19.07 13.08 -4.55
N GLY A 217 20.10 13.89 -4.73
CA GLY A 217 20.87 13.99 -5.99
C GLY A 217 20.28 15.04 -6.93
N MET A 218 19.79 16.14 -6.36
CA MET A 218 19.14 17.24 -7.09
C MET A 218 20.10 18.08 -7.93
N MET A 219 21.40 17.99 -7.64
CA MET A 219 22.47 18.60 -8.46
C MET A 219 22.29 20.12 -8.70
N GLY A 220 21.90 20.87 -7.66
CA GLY A 220 21.70 22.33 -7.71
C GLY A 220 20.27 22.75 -8.10
N LEU A 221 19.31 21.84 -8.09
CA LEU A 221 17.89 22.12 -8.34
C LEU A 221 17.09 22.26 -7.04
N GLU A 222 17.74 22.32 -5.87
CA GLU A 222 17.12 22.35 -4.57
C GLU A 222 16.20 23.57 -4.40
N ALA A 223 16.65 24.76 -4.83
CA ALA A 223 15.83 25.96 -4.81
C ALA A 223 14.58 25.82 -5.70
N LYS A 224 14.73 25.24 -6.89
CA LYS A 224 13.59 24.98 -7.78
C LYS A 224 12.58 23.98 -7.15
N ALA A 225 13.07 22.98 -6.42
CA ALA A 225 12.20 22.05 -5.69
C ALA A 225 11.42 22.76 -4.58
N GLY A 226 12.08 23.68 -3.84
CA GLY A 226 11.43 24.52 -2.84
C GLY A 226 10.37 25.46 -3.44
N GLU A 227 10.69 26.11 -4.56
CA GLU A 227 9.75 26.97 -5.30
C GLU A 227 8.53 26.18 -5.81
N PHE A 228 8.75 24.96 -6.32
CA PHE A 228 7.66 24.09 -6.75
C PHE A 228 6.75 23.68 -5.58
N LEU A 229 7.32 23.37 -4.41
CA LEU A 229 6.56 23.12 -3.18
C LEU A 229 5.73 24.35 -2.77
N ASN A 230 6.28 25.57 -2.89
CA ASN A 230 5.56 26.81 -2.58
C ASN A 230 4.34 27.02 -3.49
N GLY A 231 4.39 26.54 -4.73
CA GLY A 231 3.23 26.54 -5.63
C GLY A 231 2.03 25.77 -5.08
N TYR A 232 2.24 24.88 -4.08
CA TYR A 232 1.19 24.18 -3.34
C TYR A 232 1.00 24.74 -1.93
N LEU A 233 2.07 24.96 -1.16
CA LEU A 233 2.02 25.36 0.24
C LEU A 233 1.25 26.68 0.45
N GLU A 234 1.57 27.70 -0.33
CA GLU A 234 0.94 29.02 -0.19
C GLU A 234 -0.56 28.97 -0.51
N PRO A 235 -1.01 28.46 -1.70
CA PRO A 235 -2.44 28.42 -2.00
C PRO A 235 -3.24 27.46 -1.11
N LEU A 236 -2.64 26.38 -0.61
CA LEU A 236 -3.30 25.47 0.34
C LEU A 236 -3.51 26.13 1.70
N THR A 237 -2.63 27.05 2.09
CA THR A 237 -2.80 27.87 3.30
C THR A 237 -4.03 28.77 3.19
N ASP A 238 -4.28 29.34 1.99
CA ASP A 238 -5.46 30.17 1.72
C ASP A 238 -6.78 29.37 1.72
N ILE A 239 -6.69 28.07 1.36
CA ILE A 239 -7.87 27.18 1.39
C ILE A 239 -8.22 26.81 2.84
N ASP A 240 -7.26 26.25 3.58
CA ASP A 240 -7.42 25.88 4.97
C ASP A 240 -6.03 25.70 5.66
N PRO A 241 -5.60 26.65 6.49
CA PRO A 241 -4.30 26.58 7.15
C PRO A 241 -4.20 25.45 8.18
N THR A 242 -5.32 24.81 8.55
CA THR A 242 -5.34 23.72 9.55
C THR A 242 -5.12 22.34 8.93
N MET A 243 -5.23 22.24 7.60
CA MET A 243 -5.00 20.98 6.87
C MET A 243 -3.53 20.90 6.45
N PRO A 244 -2.73 19.98 7.03
CA PRO A 244 -1.31 19.86 6.70
C PRO A 244 -1.10 19.34 5.28
N LEU A 245 0.03 19.70 4.69
CA LEU A 245 0.57 19.06 3.49
C LEU A 245 1.61 18.03 3.90
N MET A 246 1.46 16.81 3.41
CA MET A 246 2.47 15.75 3.50
C MET A 246 3.18 15.62 2.15
N LEU A 247 4.51 15.51 2.17
CA LEU A 247 5.30 15.03 1.04
C LEU A 247 6.03 13.75 1.43
N SER A 248 6.22 12.83 0.47
CA SER A 248 6.90 11.55 0.72
C SER A 248 8.03 11.31 -0.29
N PRO A 249 9.17 12.02 -0.14
CA PRO A 249 10.33 11.82 -0.99
C PRO A 249 11.03 10.51 -0.69
N PHE A 250 11.85 10.02 -1.62
CA PHE A 250 12.69 8.86 -1.40
C PHE A 250 14.18 9.19 -1.40
N VAL A 251 14.97 8.30 -0.81
CA VAL A 251 16.44 8.37 -0.85
C VAL A 251 17.01 7.30 -1.78
N ARG A 252 18.21 7.56 -2.32
CA ARG A 252 18.93 6.61 -3.18
C ARG A 252 20.44 6.82 -3.08
N SER A 253 21.21 5.74 -2.99
CA SER A 253 22.67 5.78 -2.94
C SER A 253 23.28 6.42 -4.19
N ALA A 254 22.65 6.25 -5.36
CA ALA A 254 23.08 6.89 -6.62
C ALA A 254 22.97 8.43 -6.62
N GLY A 255 22.21 9.02 -5.70
CA GLY A 255 22.07 10.46 -5.51
C GLY A 255 23.16 11.11 -4.65
N GLY A 256 23.95 10.31 -3.98
CA GLY A 256 24.96 10.70 -3.01
C GLY A 256 24.79 9.96 -1.68
N ASP A 257 25.71 10.15 -0.76
CA ASP A 257 25.62 9.59 0.58
C ASP A 257 24.58 10.30 1.46
N ALA A 258 24.40 9.80 2.66
CA ALA A 258 23.42 10.33 3.61
C ALA A 258 23.69 11.79 3.99
N VAL A 259 24.97 12.19 4.14
CA VAL A 259 25.34 13.58 4.51
C VAL A 259 24.91 14.53 3.40
N LYS A 260 25.24 14.20 2.15
CA LYS A 260 24.83 14.99 0.99
C LYS A 260 23.31 15.08 0.86
N ALA A 261 22.59 13.97 1.11
CA ALA A 261 21.13 14.00 1.08
C ALA A 261 20.55 14.96 2.14
N GLY A 262 21.08 14.96 3.37
CA GLY A 262 20.69 15.92 4.43
C GLY A 262 20.97 17.37 4.03
N GLU A 263 22.15 17.66 3.46
CA GLU A 263 22.50 19.00 2.97
C GLU A 263 21.60 19.49 1.83
N GLU A 264 21.24 18.61 0.89
CA GLU A 264 20.33 18.94 -0.21
C GLU A 264 18.93 19.28 0.33
N TRP A 265 18.39 18.48 1.26
CA TRP A 265 17.10 18.76 1.87
C TRP A 265 17.10 20.03 2.72
N THR A 266 18.19 20.34 3.45
CA THR A 266 18.32 21.61 4.16
C THR A 266 18.15 22.79 3.19
N ARG A 267 18.80 22.74 2.02
CA ARG A 267 18.64 23.81 1.01
C ARG A 267 17.23 23.90 0.40
N VAL A 268 16.51 22.76 0.31
CA VAL A 268 15.07 22.79 -0.09
C VAL A 268 14.26 23.50 0.97
N PHE A 269 14.50 23.20 2.25
CA PHE A 269 13.76 23.76 3.38
C PHE A 269 14.05 25.28 3.55
N GLU A 270 15.24 25.75 3.20
CA GLU A 270 15.56 27.20 3.18
C GLU A 270 14.67 28.01 2.22
N VAL A 271 14.04 27.36 1.23
CA VAL A 271 13.22 28.00 0.19
C VAL A 271 11.74 27.69 0.36
N ALA A 272 11.40 26.46 0.79
CA ALA A 272 10.01 26.02 0.93
C ALA A 272 9.35 26.62 2.17
N ASN A 273 8.17 27.21 2.03
CA ASN A 273 7.42 27.89 3.11
C ASN A 273 6.54 26.88 3.86
N PHE A 274 7.15 25.91 4.54
CA PHE A 274 6.41 24.92 5.34
C PHE A 274 5.68 25.58 6.50
N ARG A 275 4.51 25.02 6.82
CA ARG A 275 3.66 25.45 7.92
C ARG A 275 3.86 24.54 9.12
N GLU A 276 3.55 25.05 10.31
CA GLU A 276 3.46 24.21 11.50
C GLU A 276 2.48 23.04 11.27
N GLY A 277 2.98 21.80 11.42
CA GLY A 277 2.21 20.59 11.23
C GLY A 277 2.31 19.95 9.84
N ASP A 278 2.92 20.61 8.84
CA ASP A 278 3.28 19.96 7.57
C ASP A 278 4.24 18.80 7.82
N ILE A 279 4.25 17.80 6.91
CA ILE A 279 4.89 16.52 7.19
C ILE A 279 5.88 16.16 6.09
N PHE A 280 7.14 16.02 6.46
CA PHE A 280 8.16 15.37 5.67
C PHE A 280 8.17 13.88 6.01
N CYS A 281 7.63 13.03 5.12
CA CYS A 281 7.44 11.60 5.34
C CYS A 281 8.34 10.79 4.40
N CYS A 282 9.63 10.63 4.76
CA CYS A 282 10.61 10.02 3.88
C CYS A 282 10.34 8.53 3.67
N GLN A 283 10.33 8.09 2.40
CA GLN A 283 10.37 6.67 2.02
C GLN A 283 11.72 6.09 2.42
N ASP A 284 11.71 4.94 3.07
CA ASP A 284 12.95 4.25 3.48
C ASP A 284 13.71 3.61 2.32
N ALA A 285 13.06 3.47 1.17
CA ALA A 285 13.63 3.04 -0.12
C ALA A 285 14.33 1.67 -0.11
N VAL A 286 14.17 0.88 0.96
CA VAL A 286 14.74 -0.48 1.12
C VAL A 286 13.95 -1.49 0.29
N GLY A 287 12.63 -1.36 0.25
CA GLY A 287 11.76 -2.23 -0.54
C GLY A 287 12.00 -2.06 -2.04
N ALA A 288 12.12 -0.82 -2.50
CA ALA A 288 12.48 -0.47 -3.88
C ALA A 288 13.93 -0.85 -4.24
N GLY A 289 14.79 -1.07 -3.24
CA GLY A 289 16.20 -1.42 -3.42
C GLY A 289 17.07 -0.24 -3.89
N TRP A 290 16.69 0.99 -3.53
CA TRP A 290 17.46 2.19 -3.79
C TRP A 290 18.57 2.41 -2.76
N ILE A 291 18.37 1.94 -1.53
CA ILE A 291 19.38 1.81 -0.49
C ILE A 291 19.27 0.42 0.15
N THR A 292 20.31 0.04 0.87
CA THR A 292 20.30 -1.15 1.71
C THR A 292 19.78 -0.85 3.11
N ILE A 293 19.36 -1.88 3.84
CA ILE A 293 18.92 -1.72 5.23
C ILE A 293 20.05 -1.21 6.15
N ASP A 294 21.30 -1.50 5.82
CA ASP A 294 22.47 -1.04 6.59
C ASP A 294 22.75 0.46 6.41
N GLU A 295 22.32 1.05 5.30
CA GLU A 295 22.46 2.48 5.03
C GLU A 295 21.35 3.31 5.68
N LEU A 296 20.22 2.68 6.05
CA LEU A 296 18.99 3.35 6.49
C LEU A 296 19.20 4.28 7.70
N ASP A 297 19.93 3.83 8.71
CA ASP A 297 20.25 4.64 9.91
C ASP A 297 20.95 5.95 9.54
N ALA A 298 21.94 5.88 8.66
CA ALA A 298 22.68 7.06 8.24
C ALA A 298 21.79 8.08 7.53
N TYR A 299 20.93 7.64 6.60
CA TYR A 299 20.01 8.54 5.90
C TYR A 299 19.01 9.20 6.84
N PHE A 300 18.33 8.42 7.70
CA PHE A 300 17.33 9.00 8.61
C PHE A 300 17.94 9.94 9.64
N ARG A 301 19.15 9.66 10.12
CA ARG A 301 19.89 10.56 11.01
C ARG A 301 20.20 11.90 10.34
N GLU A 302 20.69 11.90 9.11
CA GLU A 302 21.04 13.14 8.41
C GLU A 302 19.79 13.93 7.96
N LEU A 303 18.74 13.23 7.53
CA LEU A 303 17.45 13.86 7.24
C LEU A 303 16.79 14.46 8.48
N LYS A 304 16.92 13.82 9.66
CA LYS A 304 16.45 14.40 10.93
C LYS A 304 17.12 15.74 11.22
N LYS A 305 18.43 15.85 10.98
CA LYS A 305 19.15 17.13 11.13
C LYS A 305 18.62 18.19 10.18
N ALA A 306 18.32 17.81 8.94
CA ALA A 306 17.74 18.73 7.95
C ALA A 306 16.35 19.21 8.38
N VAL A 307 15.46 18.29 8.79
CA VAL A 307 14.11 18.63 9.27
C VAL A 307 14.17 19.54 10.50
N ASP A 308 15.11 19.32 11.41
CA ASP A 308 15.29 20.13 12.62
C ASP A 308 15.67 21.60 12.34
N THR A 309 16.09 21.93 11.10
CA THR A 309 16.31 23.32 10.68
C THR A 309 15.00 24.07 10.39
N GLU A 310 13.91 23.31 10.09
CA GLU A 310 12.62 23.88 9.72
C GLU A 310 11.62 23.75 10.88
N LYS A 311 11.28 24.89 11.49
CA LYS A 311 10.42 24.91 12.68
C LYS A 311 8.99 24.49 12.35
N GLY A 312 8.50 23.48 13.06
CA GLY A 312 7.13 23.00 12.97
C GLY A 312 6.90 21.94 11.88
N LEU A 313 7.91 21.68 11.03
CA LEU A 313 7.90 20.57 10.10
C LEU A 313 8.05 19.25 10.87
N ARG A 314 7.15 18.31 10.63
CA ARG A 314 7.14 17.00 11.29
C ARG A 314 7.90 15.98 10.44
N PHE A 315 8.70 15.13 11.09
CA PHE A 315 9.41 14.06 10.42
C PHE A 315 8.74 12.71 10.65
N TRP A 316 8.26 12.07 9.58
CA TRP A 316 7.68 10.72 9.58
C TRP A 316 8.48 9.78 8.68
N ALA A 317 8.35 8.47 8.92
CA ALA A 317 8.88 7.44 8.03
C ALA A 317 7.73 6.83 7.21
N ASN A 318 7.96 6.67 5.90
CA ASN A 318 7.18 5.82 5.02
C ASN A 318 7.97 4.53 4.79
N ASN A 319 7.69 3.51 5.61
CA ASN A 319 8.40 2.24 5.54
C ASN A 319 7.80 1.34 4.45
N GLU A 320 8.64 0.83 3.56
CA GLU A 320 8.19 0.03 2.42
C GLU A 320 7.93 -1.42 2.80
N ASP A 321 6.68 -1.88 2.74
CA ASP A 321 6.24 -3.25 3.04
C ASP A 321 6.20 -4.17 1.80
N PHE A 322 6.91 -3.80 0.76
CA PHE A 322 7.05 -4.55 -0.48
C PHE A 322 8.52 -4.87 -0.81
N THR A 323 8.73 -5.75 -1.77
CA THR A 323 10.05 -6.08 -2.33
C THR A 323 10.16 -5.53 -3.76
N LYS A 324 11.39 -5.37 -4.24
CA LYS A 324 11.69 -4.83 -5.58
C LYS A 324 10.96 -5.57 -6.72
N ASP A 325 10.59 -6.84 -6.51
CA ASP A 325 9.81 -7.65 -7.47
C ASP A 325 8.29 -7.56 -7.22
N GLY A 326 7.82 -6.58 -6.43
CA GLY A 326 6.40 -6.29 -6.24
C GLY A 326 5.66 -7.27 -5.33
N LYS A 327 6.37 -7.99 -4.46
CA LYS A 327 5.77 -8.90 -3.47
C LYS A 327 5.71 -8.23 -2.10
N THR A 328 4.91 -8.79 -1.21
CA THR A 328 4.91 -8.40 0.21
C THR A 328 6.28 -8.65 0.84
N ALA A 329 6.78 -7.69 1.59
CA ALA A 329 8.05 -7.78 2.29
C ALA A 329 8.02 -8.87 3.38
N PRO A 330 9.12 -9.56 3.65
CA PRO A 330 9.26 -10.34 4.88
C PRO A 330 8.99 -9.45 6.11
N LEU A 331 8.13 -9.89 7.01
CA LEU A 331 7.74 -9.08 8.19
C LEU A 331 8.95 -8.68 9.04
N ALA A 332 9.93 -9.57 9.20
CA ALA A 332 11.15 -9.27 9.95
C ALA A 332 11.93 -8.09 9.35
N ARG A 333 12.02 -8.02 8.01
CA ARG A 333 12.64 -6.87 7.33
C ARG A 333 11.83 -5.59 7.57
N PHE A 334 10.53 -5.65 7.41
CA PHE A 334 9.64 -4.49 7.59
C PHE A 334 9.69 -3.95 9.05
N VAL A 335 9.68 -4.84 10.04
CA VAL A 335 9.85 -4.47 11.45
C VAL A 335 11.24 -3.84 11.67
N ARG A 336 12.29 -4.43 11.10
CA ARG A 336 13.64 -3.90 11.24
C ARG A 336 13.82 -2.51 10.62
N GLN A 337 13.16 -2.22 9.50
CA GLN A 337 13.12 -0.88 8.91
C GLN A 337 12.51 0.15 9.88
N MET A 338 11.38 -0.19 10.50
CA MET A 338 10.75 0.66 11.51
C MET A 338 11.65 0.85 12.74
N GLU A 339 12.27 -0.21 13.27
CA GLU A 339 13.19 -0.12 14.42
C GLU A 339 14.36 0.82 14.15
N ILE A 340 14.95 0.78 12.95
CA ILE A 340 16.08 1.63 12.57
C ILE A 340 15.66 3.10 12.44
N SER A 341 14.51 3.38 11.83
CA SER A 341 14.05 4.76 11.62
C SER A 341 13.39 5.37 12.85
N HIS A 342 12.87 4.56 13.79
CA HIS A 342 12.10 4.99 14.97
C HIS A 342 12.79 6.06 15.84
N PRO A 343 14.10 6.03 16.10
CA PRO A 343 14.76 7.07 16.91
C PRO A 343 14.72 8.49 16.31
N TYR A 344 14.42 8.59 15.03
CA TYR A 344 14.49 9.84 14.27
C TYR A 344 13.14 10.46 13.96
N VAL A 345 12.06 9.66 13.97
CA VAL A 345 10.75 10.06 13.46
C VAL A 345 9.68 10.06 14.54
N GLU A 346 8.65 10.89 14.34
CA GLU A 346 7.50 10.97 15.22
C GLU A 346 6.45 9.90 14.94
N ASN A 347 6.43 9.37 13.70
CA ASN A 347 5.40 8.44 13.27
C ASN A 347 5.90 7.56 12.12
N HIS A 348 5.26 6.40 11.97
CA HIS A 348 5.47 5.46 10.87
C HIS A 348 4.18 5.29 10.08
N ILE A 349 4.28 5.40 8.76
CA ILE A 349 3.27 4.95 7.82
C ILE A 349 3.93 4.02 6.79
N THR A 350 3.18 3.41 5.89
CA THR A 350 3.75 2.46 4.95
C THR A 350 3.23 2.60 3.51
N PHE A 351 4.10 2.40 2.58
CA PHE A 351 3.74 2.14 1.19
C PHE A 351 3.94 0.64 0.89
N ALA A 352 2.87 -0.15 0.77
CA ALA A 352 1.51 0.27 1.02
C ALA A 352 0.69 -0.92 1.58
N TYR A 353 0.40 -0.91 2.87
CA TYR A 353 -0.38 -1.97 3.53
C TYR A 353 -1.67 -2.30 2.78
N SER A 354 -2.34 -1.28 2.27
CA SER A 354 -3.56 -1.43 1.45
C SER A 354 -3.38 -2.31 0.21
N HIS A 355 -2.16 -2.51 -0.30
CA HIS A 355 -1.88 -3.33 -1.48
C HIS A 355 -1.21 -4.65 -1.13
N TYR A 356 -0.33 -4.66 -0.12
CA TYR A 356 0.57 -5.78 0.15
C TYR A 356 0.15 -6.63 1.36
N CYS A 357 -0.66 -6.07 2.29
CA CYS A 357 -0.98 -6.74 3.55
C CYS A 357 -2.45 -6.73 3.94
N ALA A 358 -3.31 -5.85 3.39
CA ALA A 358 -4.70 -5.72 3.82
C ALA A 358 -5.51 -7.00 3.61
N LYS A 359 -6.27 -7.41 4.63
CA LYS A 359 -6.96 -8.72 4.66
C LYS A 359 -8.06 -8.90 3.61
N ASP A 360 -8.60 -7.82 3.09
CA ASP A 360 -9.64 -7.80 2.07
C ASP A 360 -9.08 -7.91 0.64
N ILE A 361 -7.76 -7.73 0.48
CA ILE A 361 -7.07 -7.94 -0.80
C ILE A 361 -6.83 -9.45 -1.01
N PRO A 362 -7.18 -10.00 -2.18
CA PRO A 362 -7.00 -11.43 -2.47
C PRO A 362 -5.57 -11.91 -2.19
N GLY A 363 -5.44 -12.96 -1.38
CA GLY A 363 -4.16 -13.58 -1.04
C GLY A 363 -3.35 -12.86 0.03
N LYS A 364 -3.83 -11.73 0.58
CA LYS A 364 -3.07 -10.94 1.58
C LYS A 364 -3.47 -11.19 3.04
N ALA A 365 -4.55 -11.91 3.29
CA ALA A 365 -5.04 -12.14 4.66
C ALA A 365 -4.01 -12.78 5.60
N VAL A 366 -3.10 -13.60 5.08
CA VAL A 366 -2.02 -14.21 5.86
C VAL A 366 -1.00 -13.17 6.33
N TYR A 367 -0.64 -12.22 5.48
CA TYR A 367 0.29 -11.14 5.83
C TYR A 367 -0.34 -10.20 6.86
N HIS A 368 -1.64 -9.92 6.72
CA HIS A 368 -2.40 -9.20 7.74
C HIS A 368 -2.35 -9.91 9.10
N ALA A 369 -2.61 -11.22 9.13
CA ALA A 369 -2.57 -12.00 10.37
C ALA A 369 -1.18 -11.98 11.04
N LEU A 370 -0.10 -12.08 10.27
CA LEU A 370 1.28 -11.99 10.77
C LEU A 370 1.59 -10.60 11.34
N TYR A 371 1.24 -9.54 10.60
CA TYR A 371 1.44 -8.18 11.08
C TYR A 371 0.58 -7.87 12.31
N LYS A 372 -0.69 -8.36 12.34
CA LYS A 372 -1.56 -8.22 13.50
C LYS A 372 -0.97 -8.87 14.75
N GLN A 373 -0.35 -10.05 14.63
CA GLN A 373 0.33 -10.69 15.75
C GLN A 373 1.49 -9.83 16.28
N TYR A 374 2.28 -9.22 15.39
CA TYR A 374 3.30 -8.24 15.77
C TYR A 374 2.67 -7.01 16.44
N TYR A 375 1.65 -6.44 15.83
CA TYR A 375 0.93 -5.27 16.36
C TYR A 375 0.34 -5.52 17.75
N ASP A 376 -0.20 -6.70 18.01
CA ASP A 376 -0.79 -7.04 19.30
C ASP A 376 0.27 -7.26 20.40
N THR A 377 1.44 -7.78 20.05
CA THR A 377 2.44 -8.29 21.01
C THR A 377 3.77 -7.55 21.05
N GLY A 378 4.11 -6.77 20.02
CA GLY A 378 5.45 -6.19 19.81
C GLY A 378 6.52 -7.23 19.47
N LYS A 379 6.13 -8.46 19.18
CA LYS A 379 7.06 -9.56 18.90
C LYS A 379 6.80 -10.14 17.52
N LEU A 380 7.87 -10.44 16.80
CA LEU A 380 7.76 -11.21 15.57
C LEU A 380 7.14 -12.59 15.87
N PRO A 381 6.27 -13.11 14.99
CA PRO A 381 5.78 -14.47 15.06
C PRO A 381 6.94 -15.49 15.11
N SER A 382 6.68 -16.70 15.61
CA SER A 382 7.69 -17.78 15.60
C SER A 382 8.19 -18.02 14.18
N THR A 383 9.52 -18.14 14.04
CA THR A 383 10.20 -18.45 12.78
C THR A 383 10.52 -19.94 12.66
N ASP A 384 10.00 -20.77 13.55
CA ASP A 384 10.21 -22.22 13.50
C ASP A 384 9.56 -22.81 12.24
N ILE A 385 10.37 -23.51 11.45
CA ILE A 385 9.91 -24.25 10.29
C ILE A 385 9.70 -25.69 10.71
N PRO A 386 8.45 -26.18 10.81
CA PRO A 386 8.19 -27.55 11.25
C PRO A 386 8.68 -28.58 10.23
N GLU A 387 9.06 -29.74 10.74
CA GLU A 387 9.43 -30.87 9.88
C GLU A 387 8.23 -31.28 9.00
N PRO A 388 8.44 -31.40 7.69
CA PRO A 388 7.37 -31.79 6.76
C PRO A 388 7.05 -33.29 6.90
N THR A 389 5.79 -33.62 6.68
CA THR A 389 5.40 -35.01 6.41
C THR A 389 5.61 -35.32 4.95
N VAL A 390 6.26 -36.43 4.64
CA VAL A 390 6.55 -36.83 3.26
C VAL A 390 5.94 -38.17 2.90
N SER A 391 5.64 -38.34 1.63
CA SER A 391 5.21 -39.63 1.06
C SER A 391 5.77 -39.80 -0.35
N PHE A 392 6.07 -41.03 -0.69
CA PHE A 392 6.59 -41.44 -2.00
C PHE A 392 5.59 -42.32 -2.73
N LYS A 393 5.45 -42.12 -4.05
CA LYS A 393 4.67 -42.95 -4.93
C LYS A 393 5.44 -43.20 -6.22
N PRO A 394 5.23 -44.35 -6.92
CA PRO A 394 5.81 -44.57 -8.23
C PRO A 394 5.48 -43.44 -9.20
N GLY A 395 6.44 -43.03 -9.98
CA GLY A 395 6.26 -42.06 -11.07
C GLY A 395 5.56 -42.66 -12.30
N ARG A 396 5.52 -41.86 -13.37
CA ARG A 396 4.94 -42.35 -14.66
C ARG A 396 5.82 -43.32 -15.42
N THR A 397 7.10 -43.34 -15.08
CA THR A 397 8.14 -44.25 -15.63
C THR A 397 8.89 -44.88 -14.47
N ASP A 398 9.50 -46.05 -14.70
CA ASP A 398 10.19 -46.84 -13.67
C ASP A 398 11.41 -46.17 -13.06
N ASP A 399 11.92 -45.10 -13.70
CA ASP A 399 13.04 -44.28 -13.23
C ASP A 399 12.62 -43.03 -12.45
N LYS A 400 11.31 -42.86 -12.22
CA LYS A 400 10.74 -41.69 -11.54
C LYS A 400 9.99 -42.05 -10.26
N VAL A 401 10.02 -41.12 -9.32
CA VAL A 401 9.24 -41.13 -8.09
C VAL A 401 8.47 -39.80 -7.95
N ILE A 402 7.28 -39.85 -7.37
CA ILE A 402 6.52 -38.68 -6.95
C ILE A 402 6.71 -38.53 -5.45
N LEU A 403 7.47 -37.50 -5.06
CA LEU A 403 7.61 -37.05 -3.67
C LEU A 403 6.53 -36.02 -3.37
N THR A 404 5.69 -36.27 -2.38
CA THR A 404 4.73 -35.30 -1.84
C THR A 404 5.24 -34.79 -0.51
N VAL A 405 5.31 -33.47 -0.37
CA VAL A 405 5.73 -32.74 0.82
C VAL A 405 4.53 -32.02 1.39
N ASP A 406 4.16 -32.38 2.60
CA ASP A 406 3.08 -31.77 3.36
C ASP A 406 3.68 -31.01 4.57
N VAL A 407 3.40 -29.71 4.64
CA VAL A 407 3.91 -28.84 5.72
C VAL A 407 2.77 -28.00 6.30
N ILE A 408 2.76 -27.83 7.62
CA ILE A 408 1.77 -27.00 8.32
C ILE A 408 2.29 -25.56 8.42
N GLN A 409 1.50 -24.61 7.93
CA GLN A 409 1.77 -23.16 7.97
C GLN A 409 1.14 -22.49 9.19
N LYS A 410 1.34 -23.05 10.37
CA LYS A 410 0.74 -22.52 11.59
C LYS A 410 1.64 -21.46 12.23
N GLY A 411 1.26 -20.19 12.04
CA GLY A 411 2.01 -19.04 12.58
C GLY A 411 3.27 -18.66 11.79
N ASN A 412 3.51 -19.32 10.65
CA ASN A 412 4.56 -18.97 9.69
C ASN A 412 4.08 -19.31 8.27
N VAL A 413 4.62 -18.63 7.28
CA VAL A 413 4.25 -18.78 5.86
C VAL A 413 5.49 -19.17 5.07
N PHE A 414 5.36 -20.20 4.24
CA PHE A 414 6.47 -20.69 3.43
C PHE A 414 6.40 -20.15 2.01
N THR A 415 7.50 -19.55 1.57
CA THR A 415 7.63 -18.92 0.26
C THR A 415 8.24 -19.82 -0.79
N THR A 416 9.06 -20.79 -0.35
CA THR A 416 9.76 -21.70 -1.26
C THR A 416 9.91 -23.09 -0.63
N VAL A 417 9.71 -24.11 -1.46
CA VAL A 417 10.09 -25.50 -1.14
C VAL A 417 10.98 -26.00 -2.26
N ALA A 418 12.20 -26.41 -1.91
CA ALA A 418 13.17 -27.01 -2.83
C ALA A 418 13.49 -28.44 -2.43
N ILE A 419 13.74 -29.29 -3.41
CA ILE A 419 14.22 -30.66 -3.24
C ILE A 419 15.63 -30.73 -3.74
N LEU A 420 16.54 -31.22 -2.89
CA LEU A 420 17.96 -31.37 -3.17
C LEU A 420 18.31 -32.86 -3.14
N ASP A 421 19.38 -33.26 -3.80
CA ASP A 421 19.99 -34.58 -3.62
C ASP A 421 20.83 -34.64 -2.30
N ALA A 422 21.42 -35.78 -2.02
CA ALA A 422 22.23 -35.98 -0.81
C ALA A 422 23.47 -35.07 -0.71
N ASP A 423 23.95 -34.57 -1.85
CA ASP A 423 25.12 -33.70 -1.97
C ASP A 423 24.72 -32.20 -1.90
N GLY A 424 23.46 -31.92 -1.73
CA GLY A 424 22.91 -30.55 -1.65
C GLY A 424 22.67 -29.87 -2.99
N LYS A 425 22.75 -30.58 -4.11
CA LYS A 425 22.43 -30.04 -5.43
C LYS A 425 20.92 -29.99 -5.60
N GLU A 426 20.42 -28.83 -6.03
CA GLU A 426 19.00 -28.62 -6.27
C GLU A 426 18.49 -29.46 -7.45
N LEU A 427 17.50 -30.30 -7.18
CA LEU A 427 16.80 -31.10 -8.15
C LEU A 427 15.53 -30.41 -8.67
N LYS A 428 14.79 -29.77 -7.76
CA LYS A 428 13.53 -29.09 -8.06
C LYS A 428 13.25 -28.00 -7.05
N ARG A 429 12.61 -26.90 -7.51
CA ARG A 429 12.16 -25.80 -6.66
C ARG A 429 10.74 -25.38 -7.03
N THR A 430 9.95 -25.03 -6.04
CA THR A 430 8.61 -24.43 -6.23
C THR A 430 8.50 -23.23 -5.31
N SER A 431 8.19 -22.08 -5.88
CA SER A 431 7.73 -20.92 -5.12
C SER A 431 6.24 -21.05 -4.87
N THR A 432 5.80 -20.71 -3.67
CA THR A 432 4.38 -20.72 -3.32
C THR A 432 3.69 -19.48 -3.87
N THR A 433 2.43 -19.63 -4.24
CA THR A 433 1.54 -18.54 -4.61
C THR A 433 0.86 -17.97 -3.36
N GLU A 434 0.32 -16.76 -3.43
CA GLU A 434 -0.45 -16.17 -2.32
C GLU A 434 -1.62 -17.06 -1.88
N THR A 435 -2.32 -17.70 -2.84
CA THR A 435 -3.39 -18.65 -2.53
C THR A 435 -2.88 -19.88 -1.77
N MET A 436 -1.66 -20.34 -2.03
CA MET A 436 -1.04 -21.45 -1.30
C MET A 436 -0.61 -20.99 0.10
N GLN A 437 -0.09 -19.79 0.23
CA GLN A 437 0.35 -19.17 1.48
C GLN A 437 -0.83 -18.92 2.45
N ALA A 438 -2.03 -18.69 1.92
CA ALA A 438 -3.25 -18.50 2.71
C ALA A 438 -3.83 -19.82 3.32
N ARG A 439 -3.25 -20.98 3.04
CA ARG A 439 -3.72 -22.28 3.55
C ARG A 439 -2.98 -22.66 4.84
N GLU A 440 -3.68 -23.30 5.78
CA GLU A 440 -3.04 -23.87 6.96
C GLU A 440 -2.07 -25.01 6.63
N LYS A 441 -2.35 -25.74 5.55
CA LYS A 441 -1.51 -26.84 5.08
C LYS A 441 -1.09 -26.60 3.64
N LEU A 442 0.22 -26.63 3.42
CA LEU A 442 0.84 -26.62 2.11
C LEU A 442 1.13 -28.06 1.69
N SER A 443 0.64 -28.48 0.53
CA SER A 443 0.89 -29.81 -0.05
C SER A 443 1.44 -29.66 -1.46
N LEU A 444 2.67 -30.11 -1.67
CA LEU A 444 3.40 -30.01 -2.93
C LEU A 444 3.88 -31.38 -3.42
N SER A 445 3.71 -31.66 -4.70
CA SER A 445 4.17 -32.92 -5.31
C SER A 445 5.22 -32.65 -6.39
N PHE A 446 6.32 -33.41 -6.32
CA PHE A 446 7.46 -33.28 -7.22
C PHE A 446 7.70 -34.62 -7.93
N SER A 447 7.81 -34.60 -9.26
CA SER A 447 8.28 -35.75 -10.03
C SER A 447 9.80 -35.65 -10.16
N LEU A 448 10.52 -36.64 -9.62
CA LEU A 448 11.96 -36.66 -9.47
C LEU A 448 12.57 -37.96 -10.01
N ASP A 449 13.85 -37.96 -10.33
CA ASP A 449 14.62 -39.18 -10.51
C ASP A 449 14.73 -39.92 -9.16
N ILE A 450 14.85 -41.24 -9.20
CA ILE A 450 14.94 -42.05 -7.99
C ILE A 450 16.31 -41.92 -7.35
N PHE A 451 16.34 -41.45 -6.12
CA PHE A 451 17.50 -41.43 -5.22
C PHE A 451 17.13 -42.10 -3.90
N ASP A 452 18.11 -42.63 -3.20
CA ASP A 452 17.92 -43.22 -1.88
C ASP A 452 17.56 -42.15 -0.83
N LYS A 453 18.10 -40.94 -1.01
CA LYS A 453 17.93 -39.81 -0.09
C LYS A 453 17.67 -38.51 -0.82
N TYR A 454 16.84 -37.68 -0.22
CA TYR A 454 16.59 -36.32 -0.63
C TYR A 454 16.74 -35.38 0.58
N ILE A 455 16.95 -34.11 0.32
CA ILE A 455 16.87 -33.04 1.31
C ILE A 455 15.73 -32.10 0.91
N ILE A 456 14.77 -31.90 1.80
CA ILE A 456 13.69 -30.91 1.62
C ILE A 456 14.15 -29.62 2.27
N SER A 457 14.29 -28.58 1.48
CA SER A 457 14.65 -27.24 1.94
C SER A 457 13.42 -26.33 1.87
N ILE A 458 12.99 -25.78 3.02
CA ILE A 458 11.82 -24.93 3.13
C ILE A 458 12.28 -23.54 3.57
N THR A 459 11.90 -22.52 2.81
CA THR A 459 12.17 -21.11 3.14
C THR A 459 10.87 -20.41 3.51
N ASP A 460 10.89 -19.71 4.63
CA ASP A 460 9.74 -18.94 5.12
C ASP A 460 9.68 -17.51 4.58
N ILE A 461 8.64 -16.79 4.95
CA ILE A 461 8.41 -15.39 4.58
C ILE A 461 9.45 -14.45 5.20
N TYR A 462 10.16 -14.89 6.25
CA TYR A 462 11.22 -14.13 6.90
C TYR A 462 12.60 -14.35 6.27
N GLY A 463 12.69 -15.27 5.30
CA GLY A 463 13.96 -15.66 4.65
C GLY A 463 14.74 -16.76 5.39
N ASN A 464 14.21 -17.28 6.52
CA ASN A 464 14.82 -18.42 7.20
C ASN A 464 14.64 -19.68 6.36
N THR A 465 15.65 -20.56 6.41
CA THR A 465 15.63 -21.82 5.67
C THR A 465 15.94 -22.97 6.62
N ALA A 466 15.09 -23.99 6.60
CA ALA A 466 15.35 -25.27 7.26
C ALA A 466 15.45 -26.38 6.24
N SER A 467 16.32 -27.37 6.54
CA SER A 467 16.59 -28.51 5.66
C SER A 467 16.33 -29.82 6.39
N PHE A 468 15.54 -30.69 5.76
CA PHE A 468 15.09 -31.96 6.34
C PHE A 468 15.51 -33.12 5.44
N PRO A 469 16.49 -33.96 5.86
CA PRO A 469 16.84 -35.14 5.10
C PRO A 469 15.72 -36.19 5.18
N VAL A 470 15.40 -36.80 4.05
CA VAL A 470 14.34 -37.84 3.95
C VAL A 470 14.87 -39.02 3.12
N GLU A 471 14.49 -40.25 3.51
CA GLU A 471 14.84 -41.47 2.79
C GLU A 471 13.64 -41.95 1.94
N ASN A 472 13.95 -42.37 0.73
CA ASN A 472 13.00 -43.02 -0.16
C ASN A 472 12.92 -44.50 0.21
N LYS A 473 11.98 -44.84 1.09
CA LYS A 473 11.75 -46.21 1.60
C LYS A 473 10.58 -46.88 0.88
#